data_12dbccb4dd0facd9a278376d49d25abb
#
_entry.id   12dbccb4dd0facd9a278376d49d25abb
#
_cell.length_a   1.000
_cell.length_b   1.000
_cell.length_c   1.000
_cell.angle_alpha   90.00
_cell.angle_beta   90.00
_cell.angle_gamma   90.00
#
_symmetry.space_group_name_H-M   'P 1'
#
loop_
_entity.id
_entity.type
_entity.pdbx_description
1 polymer ?
#
loop_
_entity_poly.entity_id
_entity_poly.type
_entity_poly.pdbx_seq_one_letter_code
_entity_poly.pdbx_strand_id
1 'polypeptide(L)'
;LENDLKKIIFSSTGSVYGNLNKDINIKEDEPTNPINPYSDSKLKFERYLLEQTVKKKASCTILRYFNVAGADLKKRTGLISNPDNLIKAICEVAVKKREKLIINGNDYKTRDGTPIRDFIHVLDLVDIHILVAKSLMNLDENEIYNCGYGAGFSIMDVVKEMNSIVGFELPIEFGTRRKGDAVYSVADNQKFLKKFSWKPKYNNLKVILESALEWEKSLK
;
A
#
# COMPACT_ATOMS: atom_id res chain seq x y z
N LEU A 1 15.26 21.83 3.96
CA LEU A 1 15.86 22.56 2.82
C LEU A 1 16.80 23.70 3.26
N GLU A 2 16.99 23.87 4.58
CA GLU A 2 17.97 24.83 5.12
C GLU A 2 19.42 24.37 4.86
N ASN A 3 19.64 23.08 4.64
CA ASN A 3 20.95 22.44 4.45
C ASN A 3 21.30 22.16 2.98
N ASP A 4 20.83 22.97 2.04
CA ASP A 4 21.11 22.87 0.61
C ASP A 4 20.74 21.51 -0.05
N LEU A 5 19.76 20.82 0.52
CA LEU A 5 19.21 19.58 -0.04
C LEU A 5 18.55 19.85 -1.39
N LYS A 6 19.03 19.19 -2.43
CA LYS A 6 18.53 19.36 -3.81
C LYS A 6 17.58 18.27 -4.26
N LYS A 7 17.63 17.10 -3.63
CA LYS A 7 16.88 15.91 -4.07
C LYS A 7 16.21 15.24 -2.87
N ILE A 8 14.90 14.97 -2.99
CA ILE A 8 14.08 14.40 -1.90
C ILE A 8 13.25 13.25 -2.45
N ILE A 9 13.17 12.16 -1.72
CA ILE A 9 12.14 11.13 -1.90
C ILE A 9 11.16 11.24 -0.74
N PHE A 10 9.87 11.34 -1.04
CA PHE A 10 8.83 11.40 -0.03
C PHE A 10 7.90 10.19 -0.10
N SER A 11 7.81 9.47 1.02
CA SER A 11 6.88 8.36 1.23
C SER A 11 5.48 8.89 1.50
N SER A 12 4.64 8.92 0.47
CA SER A 12 3.23 9.30 0.54
C SER A 12 2.32 8.08 0.47
N THR A 13 1.06 8.25 0.18
CA THR A 13 0.03 7.21 0.21
C THR A 13 -1.01 7.38 -0.90
N GLY A 14 -1.49 6.26 -1.47
CA GLY A 14 -2.65 6.28 -2.38
C GLY A 14 -3.96 6.74 -1.72
N SER A 15 -4.04 6.73 -0.38
CA SER A 15 -5.23 7.22 0.33
C SER A 15 -5.48 8.73 0.16
N VAL A 16 -4.53 9.50 -0.40
CA VAL A 16 -4.74 10.92 -0.76
C VAL A 16 -5.83 11.11 -1.82
N TYR A 17 -6.10 10.09 -2.64
CA TYR A 17 -7.18 10.14 -3.64
C TYR A 17 -8.57 10.01 -3.01
N GLY A 18 -8.66 9.46 -1.81
CA GLY A 18 -9.95 9.21 -1.15
C GLY A 18 -10.76 8.13 -1.85
N ASN A 19 -12.07 8.32 -1.95
CA ASN A 19 -12.98 7.41 -2.64
C ASN A 19 -13.44 8.04 -3.96
N LEU A 20 -12.89 7.56 -5.07
CA LEU A 20 -13.22 8.08 -6.41
C LEU A 20 -14.55 7.56 -6.96
N ASN A 21 -15.22 6.60 -6.28
CA ASN A 21 -16.46 5.94 -6.73
C ASN A 21 -16.35 5.36 -8.17
N LYS A 22 -15.14 4.91 -8.54
CA LYS A 22 -14.83 4.33 -9.84
C LYS A 22 -14.14 2.98 -9.62
N ASP A 23 -14.47 1.98 -10.43
CA ASP A 23 -13.83 0.65 -10.42
C ASP A 23 -12.72 0.60 -11.48
N ILE A 24 -11.85 1.62 -11.47
CA ILE A 24 -10.71 1.74 -12.38
C ILE A 24 -9.42 1.99 -11.60
N ASN A 25 -8.30 1.56 -12.15
CA ASN A 25 -7.00 1.83 -11.58
C ASN A 25 -6.71 3.34 -11.54
N ILE A 26 -6.22 3.79 -10.40
CA ILE A 26 -6.04 5.20 -10.05
C ILE A 26 -4.73 5.71 -10.64
N LYS A 27 -4.80 6.71 -11.50
CA LYS A 27 -3.64 7.41 -12.07
C LYS A 27 -3.17 8.55 -11.17
N GLU A 28 -1.93 9.03 -11.39
CA GLU A 28 -1.34 10.10 -10.60
C GLU A 28 -2.02 11.47 -10.80
N ASP A 29 -2.71 11.66 -11.93
CA ASP A 29 -3.46 12.87 -12.29
C ASP A 29 -4.92 12.88 -11.79
N GLU A 30 -5.39 11.77 -11.17
CA GLU A 30 -6.73 11.76 -10.56
C GLU A 30 -6.82 12.75 -9.40
N PRO A 31 -8.02 13.35 -9.19
CA PRO A 31 -8.23 14.31 -8.12
C PRO A 31 -7.89 13.74 -6.73
N THR A 32 -7.26 14.56 -5.90
CA THR A 32 -6.98 14.21 -4.51
C THR A 32 -8.08 14.76 -3.59
N ASN A 33 -8.71 13.86 -2.82
CA ASN A 33 -9.77 14.19 -1.86
C ASN A 33 -9.63 13.32 -0.60
N PRO A 34 -8.66 13.60 0.29
CA PRO A 34 -8.39 12.78 1.46
C PRO A 34 -9.62 12.75 2.39
N ILE A 35 -9.94 11.55 2.88
CA ILE A 35 -11.14 11.28 3.69
C ILE A 35 -10.82 10.92 5.16
N ASN A 36 -9.57 11.03 5.55
CA ASN A 36 -9.13 10.84 6.93
C ASN A 36 -7.91 11.75 7.26
N PRO A 37 -7.63 12.02 8.55
CA PRO A 37 -6.55 12.92 8.97
C PRO A 37 -5.15 12.49 8.49
N TYR A 38 -4.89 11.17 8.40
CA TYR A 38 -3.62 10.66 7.90
C TYR A 38 -3.39 11.05 6.44
N SER A 39 -4.34 10.75 5.56
CA SER A 39 -4.21 11.09 4.14
C SER A 39 -4.19 12.60 3.89
N ASP A 40 -4.94 13.39 4.68
CA ASP A 40 -4.91 14.85 4.62
C ASP A 40 -3.52 15.40 5.01
N SER A 41 -2.91 14.87 6.07
CA SER A 41 -1.56 15.28 6.48
C SER A 41 -0.51 14.96 5.42
N LYS A 42 -0.61 13.80 4.76
CA LYS A 42 0.28 13.41 3.67
C LYS A 42 0.13 14.34 2.47
N LEU A 43 -1.11 14.62 2.05
CA LEU A 43 -1.38 15.53 0.93
C LEU A 43 -0.90 16.97 1.19
N LYS A 44 -1.11 17.49 2.41
CA LYS A 44 -0.59 18.79 2.80
C LYS A 44 0.93 18.85 2.69
N PHE A 45 1.61 17.78 3.09
CA PHE A 45 3.07 17.72 3.00
C PHE A 45 3.55 17.55 1.55
N GLU A 46 2.85 16.79 0.69
CA GLU A 46 3.13 16.77 -0.74
C GLU A 46 3.12 18.18 -1.33
N ARG A 47 2.03 18.93 -1.10
CA ARG A 47 1.87 20.30 -1.59
C ARG A 47 2.97 21.24 -1.09
N TYR A 48 3.29 21.15 0.21
CA TYR A 48 4.40 21.90 0.80
C TYR A 48 5.74 21.59 0.14
N LEU A 49 6.06 20.30 -0.07
CA LEU A 49 7.30 19.91 -0.74
C LEU A 49 7.38 20.44 -2.17
N LEU A 50 6.30 20.28 -2.95
CA LEU A 50 6.24 20.78 -4.33
C LEU A 50 6.48 22.29 -4.40
N GLU A 51 5.90 23.06 -3.48
CA GLU A 51 6.14 24.51 -3.39
C GLU A 51 7.57 24.84 -2.99
N GLN A 52 8.12 24.17 -1.98
CA GLN A 52 9.47 24.45 -1.49
C GLN A 52 10.57 24.06 -2.50
N THR A 53 10.39 22.96 -3.23
CA THR A 53 11.37 22.53 -4.22
C THR A 53 11.48 23.52 -5.38
N VAL A 54 10.36 24.08 -5.84
CA VAL A 54 10.37 25.16 -6.86
C VAL A 54 11.14 26.38 -6.35
N LYS A 55 10.83 26.87 -5.14
CA LYS A 55 11.47 28.04 -4.54
C LYS A 55 12.97 27.84 -4.31
N LYS A 56 13.42 26.63 -3.99
CA LYS A 56 14.81 26.31 -3.62
C LYS A 56 15.62 25.71 -4.78
N LYS A 57 15.08 25.66 -6.01
CA LYS A 57 15.70 24.99 -7.17
C LYS A 57 16.14 23.56 -6.82
N ALA A 58 15.25 22.83 -6.17
CA ALA A 58 15.39 21.42 -5.79
C ALA A 58 14.33 20.60 -6.53
N SER A 59 14.36 19.27 -6.42
CA SER A 59 13.32 18.40 -6.91
C SER A 59 12.93 17.34 -5.88
N CYS A 60 11.70 16.88 -5.95
CA CYS A 60 11.22 15.76 -5.11
C CYS A 60 10.53 14.70 -5.94
N THR A 61 10.72 13.45 -5.54
CA THR A 61 9.95 12.32 -6.04
C THR A 61 9.00 11.85 -4.93
N ILE A 62 7.72 11.95 -5.19
CA ILE A 62 6.65 11.54 -4.28
C ILE A 62 6.20 10.13 -4.67
N LEU A 63 6.28 9.19 -3.74
CA LEU A 63 5.85 7.81 -3.92
C LEU A 63 4.56 7.58 -3.13
N ARG A 64 3.43 7.44 -3.84
CA ARG A 64 2.12 7.17 -3.24
C ARG A 64 1.92 5.66 -3.12
N TYR A 65 2.14 5.11 -1.93
CA TYR A 65 1.99 3.68 -1.67
C TYR A 65 0.52 3.29 -1.59
N PHE A 66 0.20 2.14 -2.17
CA PHE A 66 -1.05 1.45 -1.89
C PHE A 66 -0.88 0.55 -0.66
N ASN A 67 -1.49 -0.62 -0.58
CA ASN A 67 -1.41 -1.42 0.64
C ASN A 67 -0.08 -2.20 0.70
N VAL A 68 0.87 -1.70 1.48
CA VAL A 68 2.14 -2.42 1.69
C VAL A 68 1.90 -3.65 2.57
N ALA A 69 2.40 -4.80 2.13
CA ALA A 69 2.17 -6.08 2.76
C ALA A 69 3.40 -7.01 2.65
N GLY A 70 3.33 -8.17 3.28
CA GLY A 70 4.46 -9.11 3.31
C GLY A 70 5.54 -8.73 4.33
N ALA A 71 6.60 -9.51 4.33
CA ALA A 71 7.77 -9.32 5.19
C ALA A 71 9.05 -9.73 4.47
N ASP A 72 10.22 -9.43 5.05
CA ASP A 72 11.50 -9.91 4.54
C ASP A 72 11.54 -11.45 4.55
N LEU A 73 11.85 -12.05 3.40
CA LEU A 73 11.89 -13.51 3.26
C LEU A 73 12.92 -14.18 4.17
N LYS A 74 13.94 -13.43 4.61
CA LYS A 74 14.94 -13.89 5.59
C LYS A 74 14.53 -13.65 7.04
N LYS A 75 13.27 -13.19 7.26
CA LYS A 75 12.72 -12.90 8.61
C LYS A 75 13.56 -11.92 9.44
N ARG A 76 14.24 -10.95 8.82
CA ARG A 76 15.01 -9.92 9.51
C ARG A 76 14.14 -8.76 9.98
N THR A 77 13.05 -8.51 9.25
CA THR A 77 12.10 -7.42 9.52
C THR A 77 10.73 -7.70 8.94
N GLY A 78 9.71 -7.15 9.57
CA GLY A 78 8.31 -7.22 9.16
C GLY A 78 7.44 -6.38 10.10
N LEU A 79 6.15 -6.41 9.91
CA LEU A 79 5.21 -5.66 10.74
C LEU A 79 5.07 -6.31 12.11
N ILE A 80 5.45 -5.58 13.18
CA ILE A 80 5.40 -6.09 14.56
C ILE A 80 4.02 -5.83 15.18
N SER A 81 3.52 -4.60 15.09
CA SER A 81 2.25 -4.19 15.70
C SER A 81 1.52 -3.19 14.80
N ASN A 82 0.32 -3.54 14.43
CA ASN A 82 -0.68 -2.64 13.83
C ASN A 82 -2.03 -3.39 13.84
N PRO A 83 -2.85 -3.23 14.88
CA PRO A 83 -4.10 -4.01 15.04
C PRO A 83 -5.11 -3.77 13.92
N ASP A 84 -5.00 -2.63 13.22
CA ASP A 84 -5.89 -2.24 12.12
C ASP A 84 -5.41 -2.70 10.73
N ASN A 85 -4.21 -3.30 10.63
CA ASN A 85 -3.71 -3.81 9.36
C ASN A 85 -4.29 -5.19 9.08
N LEU A 86 -4.97 -5.34 7.93
CA LEU A 86 -5.61 -6.59 7.53
C LEU A 86 -4.63 -7.77 7.52
N ILE A 87 -3.46 -7.60 6.88
CA ILE A 87 -2.49 -8.70 6.72
C ILE A 87 -1.92 -9.13 8.07
N LYS A 88 -1.67 -8.19 8.98
CA LYS A 88 -1.27 -8.48 10.36
C LYS A 88 -2.37 -9.24 11.09
N ALA A 89 -3.60 -8.73 11.06
CA ALA A 89 -4.75 -9.33 11.74
C ALA A 89 -5.03 -10.77 11.26
N ILE A 90 -5.01 -11.00 9.94
CA ILE A 90 -5.25 -12.35 9.39
C ILE A 90 -4.13 -13.33 9.75
N CYS A 91 -2.87 -12.88 9.79
CA CYS A 91 -1.74 -13.70 10.25
C CYS A 91 -1.87 -14.05 11.73
N GLU A 92 -2.27 -13.08 12.59
CA GLU A 92 -2.52 -13.33 14.01
C GLU A 92 -3.63 -14.36 14.23
N VAL A 93 -4.71 -14.32 13.44
CA VAL A 93 -5.78 -15.34 13.49
C VAL A 93 -5.22 -16.70 13.05
N ALA A 94 -4.47 -16.74 11.96
CA ALA A 94 -3.88 -17.96 11.43
C ALA A 94 -2.93 -18.67 12.42
N VAL A 95 -2.21 -17.91 13.26
CA VAL A 95 -1.34 -18.46 14.31
C VAL A 95 -2.03 -18.54 15.70
N LYS A 96 -3.35 -18.31 15.77
CA LYS A 96 -4.16 -18.37 16.99
C LYS A 96 -3.80 -17.35 18.08
N LYS A 97 -3.15 -16.23 17.71
CA LYS A 97 -2.91 -15.08 18.60
C LYS A 97 -4.14 -14.16 18.68
N ARG A 98 -5.04 -14.26 17.72
CA ARG A 98 -6.30 -13.53 17.64
C ARG A 98 -7.43 -14.52 17.40
N GLU A 99 -8.56 -14.34 18.08
CA GLU A 99 -9.69 -15.27 18.04
C GLU A 99 -10.37 -15.30 16.67
N LYS A 100 -10.59 -14.11 16.07
CA LYS A 100 -11.28 -13.96 14.78
C LYS A 100 -10.83 -12.74 14.02
N LEU A 101 -11.03 -12.75 12.69
CA LEU A 101 -10.82 -11.59 11.83
C LEU A 101 -12.13 -10.81 11.71
N ILE A 102 -12.09 -9.51 12.04
CA ILE A 102 -13.22 -8.61 11.81
C ILE A 102 -13.07 -7.98 10.43
N ILE A 103 -14.04 -8.20 9.55
CA ILE A 103 -14.11 -7.60 8.21
C ILE A 103 -15.09 -6.43 8.26
N ASN A 104 -14.61 -5.21 8.01
CA ASN A 104 -15.37 -3.97 8.14
C ASN A 104 -16.28 -3.73 6.94
N GLY A 105 -17.51 -4.28 7.00
CA GLY A 105 -18.54 -4.19 5.98
C GLY A 105 -18.50 -5.34 4.97
N ASN A 106 -19.69 -5.74 4.54
CA ASN A 106 -19.94 -6.80 3.54
C ASN A 106 -20.97 -6.37 2.49
N ASP A 107 -21.24 -5.07 2.42
CA ASP A 107 -22.29 -4.46 1.59
C ASP A 107 -21.73 -3.42 0.60
N TYR A 108 -20.40 -3.45 0.34
CA TYR A 108 -19.79 -2.62 -0.69
C TYR A 108 -20.25 -3.06 -2.09
N LYS A 109 -20.33 -2.11 -3.04
CA LYS A 109 -20.63 -2.40 -4.45
C LYS A 109 -19.42 -3.04 -5.13
N THR A 110 -19.10 -4.28 -4.75
CA THR A 110 -18.02 -5.11 -5.26
C THR A 110 -18.55 -6.53 -5.47
N ARG A 111 -17.77 -7.40 -6.10
CA ARG A 111 -18.20 -8.78 -6.43
C ARG A 111 -18.61 -9.64 -5.22
N ASP A 112 -18.05 -9.37 -4.04
CA ASP A 112 -18.29 -10.14 -2.80
C ASP A 112 -18.69 -9.28 -1.61
N GLY A 113 -19.00 -8.02 -1.86
CA GLY A 113 -19.43 -7.07 -0.82
C GLY A 113 -18.30 -6.50 0.02
N THR A 114 -17.02 -6.88 -0.22
CA THR A 114 -15.87 -6.37 0.53
C THR A 114 -15.00 -5.43 -0.33
N PRO A 115 -14.29 -4.45 0.28
CA PRO A 115 -13.49 -3.49 -0.48
C PRO A 115 -12.33 -4.16 -1.24
N ILE A 116 -11.91 -3.52 -2.34
CA ILE A 116 -10.83 -4.00 -3.20
C ILE A 116 -9.57 -3.17 -2.95
N ARG A 117 -8.43 -3.85 -2.79
CA ARG A 117 -7.12 -3.24 -2.48
C ARG A 117 -6.02 -3.81 -3.36
N ASP A 118 -5.04 -2.96 -3.67
CA ASP A 118 -3.78 -3.34 -4.31
C ASP A 118 -2.72 -3.58 -3.21
N PHE A 119 -2.25 -4.82 -3.10
CA PHE A 119 -1.25 -5.19 -2.11
C PHE A 119 0.12 -5.30 -2.77
N ILE A 120 1.03 -4.41 -2.39
CA ILE A 120 2.43 -4.45 -2.84
C ILE A 120 3.33 -5.08 -1.78
N HIS A 121 4.16 -6.05 -2.19
CA HIS A 121 5.14 -6.65 -1.28
C HIS A 121 6.18 -5.63 -0.85
N VAL A 122 6.52 -5.62 0.45
CA VAL A 122 7.47 -4.63 1.00
C VAL A 122 8.84 -4.65 0.31
N LEU A 123 9.32 -5.81 -0.13
CA LEU A 123 10.60 -5.91 -0.84
C LEU A 123 10.54 -5.30 -2.24
N ASP A 124 9.42 -5.42 -2.96
CA ASP A 124 9.23 -4.75 -4.24
C ASP A 124 9.11 -3.21 -4.05
N LEU A 125 8.51 -2.77 -2.96
CA LEU A 125 8.50 -1.35 -2.61
C LEU A 125 9.91 -0.84 -2.28
N VAL A 126 10.74 -1.62 -1.60
CA VAL A 126 12.16 -1.29 -1.39
C VAL A 126 12.91 -1.19 -2.72
N ASP A 127 12.68 -2.12 -3.66
CA ASP A 127 13.27 -2.03 -5.00
C ASP A 127 12.87 -0.73 -5.73
N ILE A 128 11.61 -0.29 -5.62
CA ILE A 128 11.14 1.01 -6.14
C ILE A 128 11.98 2.16 -5.54
N HIS A 129 12.17 2.19 -4.22
CA HIS A 129 12.98 3.23 -3.56
C HIS A 129 14.43 3.23 -4.04
N ILE A 130 15.03 2.05 -4.20
CA ILE A 130 16.42 1.91 -4.69
C ILE A 130 16.53 2.42 -6.12
N LEU A 131 15.58 2.10 -7.00
CA LEU A 131 15.55 2.59 -8.38
C LEU A 131 15.44 4.12 -8.44
N VAL A 132 14.51 4.68 -7.67
CA VAL A 132 14.35 6.14 -7.58
C VAL A 132 15.59 6.78 -7.00
N ALA A 133 16.16 6.26 -5.91
CA ALA A 133 17.37 6.80 -5.28
C ALA A 133 18.57 6.81 -6.24
N LYS A 134 18.77 5.74 -7.00
CA LYS A 134 19.83 5.67 -8.02
C LYS A 134 19.63 6.69 -9.16
N SER A 135 18.38 7.02 -9.46
CA SER A 135 18.02 7.94 -10.54
C SER A 135 17.94 9.41 -10.09
N LEU A 136 17.99 9.68 -8.78
CA LEU A 136 17.77 11.02 -8.22
C LEU A 136 18.62 12.11 -8.85
N MET A 137 19.89 11.81 -9.17
CA MET A 137 20.81 12.79 -9.78
C MET A 137 20.37 13.22 -11.19
N ASN A 138 19.56 12.38 -11.86
CA ASN A 138 19.03 12.61 -13.21
C ASN A 138 17.55 13.06 -13.21
N LEU A 139 16.95 13.29 -12.04
CA LEU A 139 15.57 13.73 -11.88
C LEU A 139 15.55 15.20 -11.45
N ASP A 140 15.51 16.09 -12.44
CA ASP A 140 15.58 17.54 -12.19
C ASP A 140 14.20 18.18 -11.95
N GLU A 141 13.14 17.44 -12.18
CA GLU A 141 11.76 17.87 -11.98
C GLU A 141 11.10 17.13 -10.82
N ASN A 142 10.03 17.75 -10.32
CA ASN A 142 9.16 17.10 -9.33
C ASN A 142 8.36 15.98 -10.01
N GLU A 143 8.34 14.81 -9.40
CA GLU A 143 7.64 13.66 -9.92
C GLU A 143 6.77 12.99 -8.86
N ILE A 144 5.62 12.48 -9.29
CA ILE A 144 4.71 11.69 -8.45
C ILE A 144 4.52 10.34 -9.12
N TYR A 145 4.62 9.25 -8.35
CA TYR A 145 4.42 7.88 -8.82
C TYR A 145 3.53 7.09 -7.87
N ASN A 146 2.59 6.36 -8.42
CA ASN A 146 1.82 5.36 -7.70
C ASN A 146 2.62 4.06 -7.54
N CYS A 147 2.70 3.56 -6.32
CA CYS A 147 3.43 2.35 -5.95
C CYS A 147 2.44 1.24 -5.57
N GLY A 148 2.08 0.42 -6.54
CA GLY A 148 1.22 -0.75 -6.47
C GLY A 148 1.47 -1.65 -7.65
N TYR A 149 0.79 -2.79 -7.69
CA TYR A 149 0.93 -3.73 -8.81
C TYR A 149 -0.09 -3.51 -9.93
N GLY A 150 -1.12 -2.70 -9.69
CA GLY A 150 -2.24 -2.55 -10.62
C GLY A 150 -3.22 -3.73 -10.57
N ALA A 151 -3.11 -4.59 -9.57
CA ALA A 151 -3.96 -5.76 -9.35
C ALA A 151 -4.76 -5.61 -8.05
N GLY A 152 -6.09 -5.67 -8.17
CA GLY A 152 -7.01 -5.51 -7.04
C GLY A 152 -7.47 -6.86 -6.47
N PHE A 153 -7.33 -7.04 -5.17
CA PHE A 153 -7.86 -8.16 -4.41
C PHE A 153 -8.91 -7.66 -3.41
N SER A 154 -10.04 -8.35 -3.33
CA SER A 154 -11.03 -8.10 -2.28
C SER A 154 -10.52 -8.62 -0.93
N ILE A 155 -11.13 -8.17 0.16
CA ILE A 155 -10.77 -8.70 1.48
C ILE A 155 -11.07 -10.20 1.55
N MET A 156 -12.16 -10.65 0.92
CA MET A 156 -12.50 -12.08 0.86
C MET A 156 -11.54 -12.90 0.00
N ASP A 157 -10.89 -12.31 -1.03
CA ASP A 157 -9.81 -13.01 -1.75
C ASP A 157 -8.62 -13.27 -0.83
N VAL A 158 -8.26 -12.28 -0.01
CA VAL A 158 -7.17 -12.41 0.98
C VAL A 158 -7.50 -13.51 1.99
N VAL A 159 -8.74 -13.58 2.47
CA VAL A 159 -9.19 -14.64 3.39
C VAL A 159 -9.11 -16.02 2.73
N LYS A 160 -9.64 -16.16 1.52
CA LYS A 160 -9.62 -17.43 0.78
C LYS A 160 -8.18 -17.91 0.52
N GLU A 161 -7.31 -17.02 0.12
CA GLU A 161 -5.90 -17.37 -0.12
C GLU A 161 -5.22 -17.79 1.19
N MET A 162 -5.46 -17.09 2.31
CA MET A 162 -4.91 -17.48 3.60
C MET A 162 -5.45 -18.83 4.06
N ASN A 163 -6.75 -19.11 3.90
CA ASN A 163 -7.34 -20.42 4.19
C ASN A 163 -6.63 -21.55 3.42
N SER A 164 -6.34 -21.30 2.12
CA SER A 164 -5.58 -22.24 1.28
C SER A 164 -4.17 -22.48 1.81
N ILE A 165 -3.49 -21.42 2.29
CA ILE A 165 -2.13 -21.50 2.83
C ILE A 165 -2.09 -22.31 4.13
N VAL A 166 -3.05 -22.08 5.04
CA VAL A 166 -3.06 -22.72 6.36
C VAL A 166 -3.78 -24.06 6.40
N GLY A 167 -4.59 -24.37 5.38
CA GLY A 167 -5.32 -25.65 5.25
C GLY A 167 -6.60 -25.74 6.11
N PHE A 168 -7.09 -24.62 6.62
CA PHE A 168 -8.36 -24.57 7.37
C PHE A 168 -9.05 -23.21 7.19
N GLU A 169 -10.34 -23.16 7.49
CA GLU A 169 -11.11 -21.92 7.43
C GLU A 169 -10.87 -21.06 8.67
N LEU A 170 -10.43 -19.81 8.42
CA LEU A 170 -10.24 -18.84 9.50
C LEU A 170 -11.58 -18.35 10.04
N PRO A 171 -11.73 -18.20 11.35
CA PRO A 171 -12.91 -17.58 11.94
C PRO A 171 -12.97 -16.10 11.55
N ILE A 172 -14.06 -15.71 10.87
CA ILE A 172 -14.34 -14.34 10.44
C ILE A 172 -15.65 -13.82 11.02
N GLU A 173 -15.74 -12.52 11.22
CA GLU A 173 -16.96 -11.82 11.58
C GLU A 173 -17.07 -10.54 10.76
N PHE A 174 -18.27 -10.21 10.25
CA PHE A 174 -18.54 -8.97 9.58
C PHE A 174 -18.97 -7.88 10.57
N GLY A 175 -18.19 -6.81 10.63
CA GLY A 175 -18.50 -5.60 11.36
C GLY A 175 -19.12 -4.52 10.47
N THR A 176 -19.38 -3.35 11.05
CA THR A 176 -19.84 -2.18 10.31
C THR A 176 -18.75 -1.61 9.42
N ARG A 177 -19.12 -0.91 8.33
CA ARG A 177 -18.16 -0.20 7.47
C ARG A 177 -17.31 0.77 8.29
N ARG A 178 -16.01 0.77 8.03
CA ARG A 178 -15.12 1.79 8.57
C ARG A 178 -15.38 3.14 7.87
N LYS A 179 -15.59 4.19 8.66
CA LYS A 179 -15.77 5.54 8.10
C LYS A 179 -14.50 5.97 7.34
N GLY A 180 -14.69 6.43 6.11
CA GLY A 180 -13.58 6.88 5.29
C GLY A 180 -12.80 5.74 4.61
N ASP A 181 -13.40 4.55 4.45
CA ASP A 181 -12.80 3.46 3.69
C ASP A 181 -13.25 3.52 2.23
N ALA A 182 -12.30 3.49 1.29
CA ALA A 182 -12.59 3.52 -0.13
C ALA A 182 -13.13 2.15 -0.58
N VAL A 183 -14.08 2.14 -1.54
CA VAL A 183 -14.62 0.92 -2.15
C VAL A 183 -13.55 0.21 -2.97
N TYR A 184 -12.84 0.98 -3.80
CA TYR A 184 -11.80 0.49 -4.71
C TYR A 184 -10.54 1.35 -4.56
N SER A 185 -9.39 0.70 -4.34
CA SER A 185 -8.11 1.38 -4.21
C SER A 185 -7.01 0.52 -4.83
N VAL A 186 -6.83 0.70 -6.16
CA VAL A 186 -5.85 -0.02 -6.98
C VAL A 186 -5.07 0.99 -7.81
N ALA A 187 -3.74 0.84 -7.85
CA ALA A 187 -2.85 1.73 -8.58
C ALA A 187 -2.94 1.54 -10.09
N ASP A 188 -2.89 2.63 -10.85
CA ASP A 188 -2.28 2.57 -12.18
C ASP A 188 -0.78 2.87 -11.98
N ASN A 189 0.08 1.93 -12.29
CA ASN A 189 1.52 2.03 -12.12
C ASN A 189 2.28 2.26 -13.45
N GLN A 190 1.56 2.50 -14.54
CA GLN A 190 2.14 2.59 -15.88
C GLN A 190 3.15 3.74 -16.01
N LYS A 191 2.93 4.86 -15.31
CA LYS A 191 3.88 5.97 -15.29
C LYS A 191 5.22 5.53 -14.73
N PHE A 192 5.22 4.80 -13.61
CA PHE A 192 6.44 4.27 -12.99
C PHE A 192 7.14 3.24 -13.89
N LEU A 193 6.38 2.27 -14.44
CA LEU A 193 6.91 1.23 -15.31
C LEU A 193 7.59 1.80 -16.56
N LYS A 194 7.02 2.83 -17.19
CA LYS A 194 7.60 3.51 -18.36
C LYS A 194 8.91 4.21 -18.03
N LYS A 195 9.01 4.82 -16.83
CA LYS A 195 10.19 5.60 -16.43
C LYS A 195 11.36 4.70 -16.01
N PHE A 196 11.09 3.64 -15.24
CA PHE A 196 12.13 2.86 -14.55
C PHE A 196 12.30 1.45 -15.08
N SER A 197 11.51 0.99 -16.05
CA SER A 197 11.54 -0.41 -16.54
C SER A 197 11.50 -1.44 -15.40
N TRP A 198 10.80 -1.10 -14.31
CA TRP A 198 10.70 -1.93 -13.11
C TRP A 198 9.94 -3.24 -13.40
N LYS A 199 10.45 -4.33 -12.84
CA LYS A 199 9.80 -5.64 -12.91
C LYS A 199 9.59 -6.14 -11.48
N PRO A 200 8.32 -6.24 -11.01
CA PRO A 200 8.03 -6.77 -9.68
C PRO A 200 8.46 -8.23 -9.58
N LYS A 201 9.00 -8.62 -8.43
CA LYS A 201 9.46 -9.99 -8.16
C LYS A 201 8.47 -10.78 -7.31
N TYR A 202 7.64 -10.08 -6.55
CA TYR A 202 6.75 -10.65 -5.54
C TYR A 202 5.27 -10.33 -5.81
N ASN A 203 4.90 -10.04 -7.07
CA ASN A 203 3.52 -9.76 -7.47
C ASN A 203 2.66 -11.04 -7.47
N ASN A 204 2.45 -11.58 -6.28
CA ASN A 204 1.63 -12.76 -6.06
C ASN A 204 1.06 -12.71 -4.63
N LEU A 205 -0.27 -12.75 -4.50
CA LEU A 205 -0.94 -12.64 -3.19
C LEU A 205 -0.50 -13.75 -2.23
N LYS A 206 -0.34 -14.98 -2.73
CA LYS A 206 0.15 -16.11 -1.93
C LYS A 206 1.52 -15.82 -1.32
N VAL A 207 2.48 -15.37 -2.13
CA VAL A 207 3.83 -15.02 -1.67
C VAL A 207 3.82 -13.92 -0.62
N ILE A 208 2.97 -12.89 -0.83
CA ILE A 208 2.79 -11.80 0.13
C ILE A 208 2.30 -12.35 1.47
N LEU A 209 1.26 -13.20 1.44
CA LEU A 209 0.66 -13.75 2.65
C LEU A 209 1.59 -14.75 3.35
N GLU A 210 2.25 -15.64 2.61
CA GLU A 210 3.21 -16.60 3.16
C GLU A 210 4.36 -15.88 3.88
N SER A 211 4.94 -14.84 3.28
CA SER A 211 6.02 -14.09 3.91
C SER A 211 5.58 -13.39 5.20
N ALA A 212 4.37 -12.80 5.21
CA ALA A 212 3.80 -12.18 6.40
C ALA A 212 3.49 -13.21 7.50
N LEU A 213 2.95 -14.36 7.12
CA LEU A 213 2.63 -15.45 8.05
C LEU A 213 3.91 -16.03 8.69
N GLU A 214 4.94 -16.26 7.89
CA GLU A 214 6.22 -16.76 8.38
C GLU A 214 6.93 -15.77 9.31
N TRP A 215 6.77 -14.48 9.05
CA TRP A 215 7.19 -13.43 9.97
C TRP A 215 6.40 -13.48 11.28
N GLU A 216 5.07 -13.58 11.22
CA GLU A 216 4.21 -13.65 12.41
C GLU A 216 4.53 -14.86 13.28
N LYS A 217 4.81 -16.03 12.68
CA LYS A 217 5.24 -17.23 13.40
C LYS A 217 6.60 -17.03 14.13
N SER A 218 7.46 -16.15 13.63
CA SER A 218 8.76 -15.86 14.23
C SER A 218 8.70 -14.90 15.42
N LEU A 219 7.61 -14.16 15.57
CA LEU A 219 7.39 -13.26 16.71
C LEU A 219 7.00 -14.08 17.95
N LYS A 220 7.76 -13.91 19.02
CA LYS A 220 7.50 -14.54 20.33
C LYS A 220 6.33 -13.87 21.06
#